data_90367d7ae2cc5a93b21ddf570e22ea0d
#
_entry.id   90367d7ae2cc5a93b21ddf570e22ea0d
#
_cell.length_a   1.000
_cell.length_b   1.000
_cell.length_c   1.000
_cell.angle_alpha   90.00
_cell.angle_beta   90.00
_cell.angle_gamma   90.00
#
_symmetry.space_group_name_H-M   'P 1'
#
loop_
_entity.id
_entity.type
_entity.pdbx_description
1 polymer ?
#
loop_
_entity_poly.entity_id
_entity_poly.type
_entity_poly.pdbx_seq_one_letter_code
_entity_poly.pdbx_strand_id
1 'polypeptide(L)'
;QSSTVEKLNLDRTYDVAVIDEIQMLGDSQRGAAWTRALLGLRCPEIHLCGALNSKDVLIEMIEDCGDEFEIIEYVRQVPLQIVKEPFKLSEAQVGDAFILFSKRKVLELAKFYRENGIKASVIYGDLPPEVRKMQYHDFINQQNIILVSTDAIGMGVNLPIRRIIFMNLQKFDGEEERWLTSQEVKQIAGRAGRKGLYEVGYVCSYGRGYSFLKEKIEMEDDPIQEAVMGPSEAILEIEGLPLKEK
;
A
#
# COMPACT_ATOMS: atom_id res chain seq x y z
N GLN A 1 -10.84 12.36 -13.25
CA GLN A 1 -11.44 11.07 -12.91
C GLN A 1 -10.44 10.23 -12.10
N SER A 2 -10.91 9.48 -11.10
CA SER A 2 -10.08 8.55 -10.33
C SER A 2 -10.76 7.17 -10.33
N SER A 3 -9.97 6.12 -10.55
CA SER A 3 -10.44 4.72 -10.52
C SER A 3 -9.34 3.80 -10.02
N THR A 4 -9.66 2.55 -9.74
CA THR A 4 -8.63 1.51 -9.60
C THR A 4 -8.09 1.17 -10.99
N VAL A 5 -6.85 0.68 -11.07
CA VAL A 5 -6.18 0.37 -12.32
C VAL A 5 -6.94 -0.67 -13.14
N GLU A 6 -7.58 -1.64 -12.49
CA GLU A 6 -8.37 -2.70 -13.12
C GLU A 6 -9.62 -2.17 -13.85
N LYS A 7 -10.15 -1.00 -13.40
CA LYS A 7 -11.33 -0.34 -13.96
C LYS A 7 -10.99 0.77 -14.97
N LEU A 8 -9.72 0.89 -15.33
CA LEU A 8 -9.29 1.89 -16.30
C LEU A 8 -9.91 1.61 -17.67
N ASN A 9 -10.56 2.63 -18.23
CA ASN A 9 -11.11 2.55 -19.59
C ASN A 9 -10.03 2.99 -20.59
N LEU A 10 -9.52 2.07 -21.39
CA LEU A 10 -8.50 2.31 -22.41
C LEU A 10 -9.07 2.78 -23.76
N ASP A 11 -10.39 2.76 -23.95
CA ASP A 11 -11.02 3.27 -25.19
C ASP A 11 -11.11 4.80 -25.20
N ARG A 12 -10.89 5.43 -24.04
CA ARG A 12 -10.90 6.88 -23.91
C ARG A 12 -9.50 7.47 -24.10
N THR A 13 -9.46 8.70 -24.59
CA THR A 13 -8.27 9.55 -24.53
C THR A 13 -8.30 10.40 -23.27
N TYR A 14 -7.13 10.66 -22.72
CA TYR A 14 -6.93 11.50 -21.54
C TYR A 14 -5.89 12.56 -21.87
N ASP A 15 -6.00 13.74 -21.26
CA ASP A 15 -5.00 14.82 -21.46
C ASP A 15 -3.75 14.55 -20.61
N VAL A 16 -3.95 14.12 -19.37
CA VAL A 16 -2.89 13.73 -18.43
C VAL A 16 -3.37 12.50 -17.63
N ALA A 17 -2.49 11.55 -17.42
CA ALA A 17 -2.75 10.38 -16.57
C ALA A 17 -1.69 10.23 -15.49
N VAL A 18 -2.11 9.71 -14.34
CA VAL A 18 -1.20 9.34 -13.24
C VAL A 18 -1.45 7.88 -12.88
N ILE A 19 -0.42 7.05 -12.97
CA ILE A 19 -0.46 5.66 -12.52
C ILE A 19 0.36 5.58 -11.23
N ASP A 20 -0.32 5.32 -10.12
CA ASP A 20 0.31 5.19 -8.80
C ASP A 20 0.68 3.74 -8.50
N GLU A 21 1.68 3.54 -7.60
CA GLU A 21 2.20 2.23 -7.20
C GLU A 21 2.64 1.39 -8.41
N ILE A 22 3.35 2.00 -9.39
CA ILE A 22 3.72 1.35 -10.65
C ILE A 22 4.59 0.10 -10.46
N GLN A 23 5.31 -0.04 -9.35
CA GLN A 23 6.05 -1.26 -9.01
C GLN A 23 5.15 -2.51 -8.89
N MET A 24 3.84 -2.32 -8.79
CA MET A 24 2.87 -3.42 -8.83
C MET A 24 2.87 -4.18 -10.16
N LEU A 25 3.46 -3.62 -11.22
CA LEU A 25 3.58 -4.33 -12.51
C LEU A 25 4.31 -5.69 -12.40
N GLY A 26 5.18 -5.86 -11.38
CA GLY A 26 5.85 -7.12 -11.07
C GLY A 26 5.04 -8.08 -10.18
N ASP A 27 3.85 -7.70 -9.72
CA ASP A 27 3.02 -8.57 -8.88
C ASP A 27 2.40 -9.71 -9.70
N SER A 28 2.63 -10.95 -9.29
CA SER A 28 2.21 -12.15 -10.04
C SER A 28 0.69 -12.29 -10.23
N GLN A 29 -0.11 -11.69 -9.35
CA GLN A 29 -1.57 -11.79 -9.37
C GLN A 29 -2.23 -10.58 -10.02
N ARG A 30 -1.70 -9.38 -9.78
CA ARG A 30 -2.33 -8.12 -10.16
C ARG A 30 -1.54 -7.31 -11.18
N GLY A 31 -0.26 -7.64 -11.39
CA GLY A 31 0.68 -6.83 -12.20
C GLY A 31 0.20 -6.57 -13.61
N ALA A 32 -0.50 -7.53 -14.21
CA ALA A 32 -1.05 -7.40 -15.55
C ALA A 32 -1.95 -6.16 -15.74
N ALA A 33 -2.64 -5.69 -14.69
CA ALA A 33 -3.46 -4.49 -14.77
C ALA A 33 -2.61 -3.21 -14.91
N TRP A 34 -1.48 -3.12 -14.19
CA TRP A 34 -0.53 -2.00 -14.32
C TRP A 34 0.19 -2.00 -15.66
N THR A 35 0.66 -3.16 -16.11
CA THR A 35 1.28 -3.32 -17.43
C THR A 35 0.31 -2.90 -18.54
N ARG A 36 -0.94 -3.36 -18.46
CA ARG A 36 -1.99 -2.97 -19.42
C ARG A 36 -2.28 -1.48 -19.38
N ALA A 37 -2.30 -0.87 -18.19
CA ALA A 37 -2.52 0.57 -18.06
C ALA A 37 -1.38 1.36 -18.68
N LEU A 38 -0.12 0.99 -18.41
CA LEU A 38 1.06 1.65 -18.98
C LEU A 38 1.07 1.59 -20.50
N LEU A 39 0.89 0.40 -21.08
CA LEU A 39 0.99 0.19 -22.53
C LEU A 39 -0.26 0.58 -23.31
N GLY A 40 -1.41 0.64 -22.67
CA GLY A 40 -2.70 0.86 -23.35
C GLY A 40 -3.28 2.25 -23.20
N LEU A 41 -2.77 3.11 -22.33
CA LEU A 41 -3.27 4.46 -22.17
C LEU A 41 -3.01 5.32 -23.39
N ARG A 42 -4.07 5.97 -23.89
CA ARG A 42 -3.98 6.98 -24.96
C ARG A 42 -3.92 8.36 -24.33
N CYS A 43 -2.71 8.81 -24.02
CA CYS A 43 -2.47 10.02 -23.26
C CYS A 43 -1.14 10.65 -23.67
N PRO A 44 -1.08 11.97 -23.96
CA PRO A 44 0.17 12.63 -24.32
C PRO A 44 1.14 12.80 -23.15
N GLU A 45 0.65 12.72 -21.91
CA GLU A 45 1.47 12.88 -20.71
C GLU A 45 1.04 11.89 -19.63
N ILE A 46 1.95 10.99 -19.24
CA ILE A 46 1.71 9.96 -18.23
C ILE A 46 2.72 10.12 -17.10
N HIS A 47 2.25 10.32 -15.88
CA HIS A 47 3.07 10.31 -14.68
C HIS A 47 3.03 8.93 -14.02
N LEU A 48 4.19 8.31 -13.86
CA LEU A 48 4.36 7.04 -13.17
C LEU A 48 4.91 7.29 -11.78
N CYS A 49 4.20 6.88 -10.75
CA CYS A 49 4.62 7.03 -9.36
C CYS A 49 4.85 5.66 -8.73
N GLY A 50 6.01 5.45 -8.11
CA GLY A 50 6.29 4.17 -7.47
C GLY A 50 7.66 4.07 -6.81
N ALA A 51 8.01 2.86 -6.42
CA ALA A 51 9.28 2.55 -5.79
C ALA A 51 10.42 2.41 -6.83
N LEU A 52 11.64 2.78 -6.41
CA LEU A 52 12.82 2.79 -7.30
C LEU A 52 13.17 1.42 -7.88
N ASN A 53 12.77 0.34 -7.24
CA ASN A 53 13.04 -1.01 -7.71
C ASN A 53 12.32 -1.38 -9.03
N SER A 54 11.38 -0.56 -9.49
CA SER A 54 10.73 -0.71 -10.81
C SER A 54 11.38 0.12 -11.91
N LYS A 55 12.41 0.92 -11.57
CA LYS A 55 12.98 1.92 -12.47
C LYS A 55 13.51 1.29 -13.78
N ASP A 56 14.32 0.25 -13.68
CA ASP A 56 15.01 -0.31 -14.84
C ASP A 56 14.02 -0.96 -15.83
N VAL A 57 13.09 -1.77 -15.34
CA VAL A 57 12.05 -2.37 -16.19
C VAL A 57 11.13 -1.34 -16.83
N LEU A 58 10.85 -0.23 -16.13
CA LEU A 58 10.06 0.86 -16.71
C LEU A 58 10.79 1.59 -17.82
N ILE A 59 12.10 1.86 -17.65
CA ILE A 59 12.93 2.47 -18.68
C ILE A 59 12.90 1.61 -19.94
N GLU A 60 13.19 0.32 -19.84
CA GLU A 60 13.15 -0.61 -20.95
C GLU A 60 11.79 -0.61 -21.65
N MET A 61 10.69 -0.68 -20.90
CA MET A 61 9.34 -0.67 -21.47
C MET A 61 9.02 0.64 -22.21
N ILE A 62 9.43 1.79 -21.68
CA ILE A 62 9.16 3.10 -22.30
C ILE A 62 10.01 3.28 -23.56
N GLU A 63 11.28 2.87 -23.52
CA GLU A 63 12.19 2.90 -24.68
C GLU A 63 11.68 1.99 -25.81
N ASP A 64 11.16 0.81 -25.48
CA ASP A 64 10.55 -0.11 -26.45
C ASP A 64 9.29 0.49 -27.10
N CYS A 65 8.56 1.35 -26.38
CA CYS A 65 7.44 2.12 -26.96
C CYS A 65 7.91 3.29 -27.84
N GLY A 66 9.18 3.68 -27.76
CA GLY A 66 9.74 4.83 -28.45
C GLY A 66 9.34 6.17 -27.84
N ASP A 67 8.92 6.19 -26.60
CA ASP A 67 8.51 7.37 -25.87
C ASP A 67 9.69 8.05 -25.17
N GLU A 68 9.61 9.38 -24.99
CA GLU A 68 10.55 10.16 -24.20
C GLU A 68 10.13 10.18 -22.74
N PHE A 69 11.08 10.21 -21.82
CA PHE A 69 10.79 10.26 -20.38
C PHE A 69 11.77 11.13 -19.58
N GLU A 70 11.33 11.59 -18.43
CA GLU A 70 12.12 12.24 -17.39
C GLU A 70 11.98 11.50 -16.08
N ILE A 71 13.07 11.33 -15.35
CA ILE A 71 13.07 10.68 -14.03
C ILE A 71 13.27 11.72 -12.94
N ILE A 72 12.30 11.79 -12.02
CA ILE A 72 12.34 12.66 -10.85
C ILE A 72 12.34 11.81 -9.60
N GLU A 73 13.46 11.82 -8.86
CA GLU A 73 13.56 11.07 -7.62
C GLU A 73 13.18 11.95 -6.42
N TYR A 74 12.24 11.44 -5.62
CA TYR A 74 11.80 12.10 -4.40
C TYR A 74 12.32 11.38 -3.17
N VAL A 75 12.93 12.14 -2.27
CA VAL A 75 13.33 11.63 -0.96
C VAL A 75 12.24 11.89 0.06
N ARG A 76 12.01 10.92 0.93
CA ARG A 76 11.06 11.05 2.04
C ARG A 76 11.45 12.26 2.91
N GLN A 77 10.50 13.21 3.08
CA GLN A 77 10.77 14.48 3.78
C GLN A 77 10.62 14.36 5.31
N VAL A 78 9.79 13.44 5.80
CA VAL A 78 9.62 13.18 7.23
C VAL A 78 10.40 11.91 7.58
N PRO A 79 11.49 11.98 8.37
CA PRO A 79 12.28 10.81 8.69
C PRO A 79 11.48 9.78 9.49
N LEU A 80 11.82 8.51 9.32
CA LEU A 80 11.30 7.42 10.14
C LEU A 80 12.30 7.10 11.26
N GLN A 81 11.79 7.03 12.48
CA GLN A 81 12.54 6.56 13.64
C GLN A 81 11.99 5.21 14.11
N ILE A 82 12.85 4.21 14.10
CA ILE A 82 12.51 2.89 14.62
C ILE A 82 12.74 2.88 16.12
N VAL A 83 11.68 2.65 16.90
CA VAL A 83 11.74 2.61 18.36
C VAL A 83 12.25 1.24 18.80
N LYS A 84 13.27 1.26 19.66
CA LYS A 84 13.96 0.04 20.09
C LYS A 84 13.16 -0.77 21.12
N GLU A 85 12.48 -0.07 22.01
CA GLU A 85 11.69 -0.66 23.09
C GLU A 85 10.38 -1.25 22.54
N PRO A 86 10.02 -2.47 22.95
CA PRO A 86 8.72 -3.06 22.63
C PRO A 86 7.57 -2.17 23.10
N PHE A 87 6.57 -2.00 22.25
CA PHE A 87 5.39 -1.21 22.58
C PHE A 87 4.55 -1.87 23.68
N LYS A 88 4.05 -1.08 24.61
CA LYS A 88 3.09 -1.53 25.64
C LYS A 88 1.70 -0.98 25.33
N LEU A 89 0.67 -1.82 25.44
CA LEU A 89 -0.71 -1.44 25.11
C LEU A 89 -1.23 -0.24 25.93
N SER A 90 -0.70 -0.04 27.13
CA SER A 90 -1.02 1.11 27.99
C SER A 90 -0.42 2.44 27.52
N GLU A 91 0.49 2.42 26.54
CA GLU A 91 1.18 3.60 26.02
C GLU A 91 0.53 4.14 24.72
N ALA A 92 -0.68 3.68 24.40
CA ALA A 92 -1.42 4.15 23.23
C ALA A 92 -1.70 5.65 23.29
N GLN A 93 -1.43 6.36 22.20
CA GLN A 93 -1.54 7.81 22.10
C GLN A 93 -2.27 8.22 20.81
N VAL A 94 -2.65 9.49 20.76
CA VAL A 94 -3.24 10.09 19.54
C VAL A 94 -2.30 9.92 18.36
N GLY A 95 -2.85 9.43 17.24
CA GLY A 95 -2.11 9.20 16.00
C GLY A 95 -1.39 7.85 15.94
N ASP A 96 -1.60 6.95 16.90
CA ASP A 96 -1.10 5.58 16.82
C ASP A 96 -1.95 4.72 15.88
N ALA A 97 -1.27 3.92 15.04
CA ALA A 97 -1.90 2.95 14.17
C ALA A 97 -1.33 1.54 14.43
N PHE A 98 -2.20 0.63 14.82
CA PHE A 98 -1.88 -0.76 15.16
C PHE A 98 -2.13 -1.65 13.95
N ILE A 99 -1.11 -2.38 13.53
CA ILE A 99 -1.14 -3.22 12.34
C ILE A 99 -1.19 -4.70 12.71
N LEU A 100 -2.24 -5.36 12.22
CA LEU A 100 -2.50 -6.79 12.37
C LEU A 100 -2.85 -7.36 10.99
N PHE A 101 -2.73 -8.69 10.82
CA PHE A 101 -3.00 -9.34 9.53
C PHE A 101 -4.25 -10.26 9.57
N SER A 102 -5.16 -9.99 10.51
CA SER A 102 -6.41 -10.72 10.65
C SER A 102 -7.54 -9.79 11.09
N LYS A 103 -8.64 -9.79 10.36
CA LYS A 103 -9.88 -9.07 10.70
C LYS A 103 -10.32 -9.35 12.14
N ARG A 104 -10.29 -10.62 12.55
CA ARG A 104 -10.65 -11.02 13.91
C ARG A 104 -9.77 -10.33 14.95
N LYS A 105 -8.43 -10.39 14.78
CA LYS A 105 -7.48 -9.75 15.70
C LYS A 105 -7.63 -8.22 15.74
N VAL A 106 -7.95 -7.59 14.58
CA VAL A 106 -8.24 -6.15 14.51
C VAL A 106 -9.44 -5.80 15.37
N LEU A 107 -10.53 -6.55 15.26
CA LEU A 107 -11.75 -6.33 16.06
C LEU A 107 -11.54 -6.61 17.55
N GLU A 108 -10.78 -7.64 17.90
CA GLU A 108 -10.41 -7.97 19.28
C GLU A 108 -9.59 -6.85 19.94
N LEU A 109 -8.58 -6.31 19.25
CA LEU A 109 -7.76 -5.21 19.78
C LEU A 109 -8.56 -3.91 19.91
N ALA A 110 -9.40 -3.60 18.90
CA ALA A 110 -10.27 -2.43 18.97
C ALA A 110 -11.29 -2.53 20.12
N LYS A 111 -11.83 -3.74 20.37
CA LYS A 111 -12.69 -4.00 21.53
C LYS A 111 -11.94 -3.79 22.84
N PHE A 112 -10.74 -4.33 22.98
CA PHE A 112 -9.88 -4.14 24.16
C PHE A 112 -9.69 -2.65 24.47
N TYR A 113 -9.32 -1.83 23.49
CA TYR A 113 -9.13 -0.40 23.71
C TYR A 113 -10.42 0.32 24.08
N ARG A 114 -11.54 -0.05 23.46
CA ARG A 114 -12.86 0.53 23.79
C ARG A 114 -13.28 0.22 25.23
N GLU A 115 -13.06 -1.00 25.70
CA GLU A 115 -13.33 -1.41 27.09
C GLU A 115 -12.44 -0.67 28.09
N ASN A 116 -11.28 -0.19 27.66
CA ASN A 116 -10.37 0.67 28.44
C ASN A 116 -10.57 2.18 28.18
N GLY A 117 -11.69 2.58 27.60
CA GLY A 117 -12.05 3.98 27.41
C GLY A 117 -11.38 4.68 26.23
N ILE A 118 -10.65 3.95 25.39
CA ILE A 118 -9.96 4.50 24.21
C ILE A 118 -10.76 4.16 22.95
N LYS A 119 -11.22 5.19 22.24
CA LYS A 119 -11.94 5.02 20.97
C LYS A 119 -10.95 4.73 19.83
N ALA A 120 -11.24 3.69 19.06
CA ALA A 120 -10.43 3.24 17.94
C ALA A 120 -11.24 3.23 16.63
N SER A 121 -10.66 3.78 15.58
CA SER A 121 -11.09 3.51 14.21
C SER A 121 -10.59 2.14 13.75
N VAL A 122 -11.38 1.46 12.93
CA VAL A 122 -11.11 0.09 12.48
C VAL A 122 -11.12 0.01 10.97
N ILE A 123 -10.04 -0.52 10.36
CA ILE A 123 -9.90 -0.69 8.91
C ILE A 123 -9.44 -2.11 8.57
N TYR A 124 -10.12 -2.76 7.65
CA TYR A 124 -9.72 -4.06 7.07
C TYR A 124 -10.26 -4.20 5.63
N GLY A 125 -9.77 -5.19 4.89
CA GLY A 125 -10.02 -5.35 3.46
C GLY A 125 -11.49 -5.32 3.06
N ASP A 126 -12.32 -6.13 3.70
CA ASP A 126 -13.76 -6.29 3.38
C ASP A 126 -14.66 -5.19 3.98
N LEU A 127 -14.08 -4.11 4.51
CA LEU A 127 -14.89 -3.04 5.09
C LEU A 127 -15.64 -2.29 3.98
N PRO A 128 -16.98 -2.14 4.07
CA PRO A 128 -17.75 -1.38 3.10
C PRO A 128 -17.20 0.04 2.91
N PRO A 129 -17.20 0.59 1.68
CA PRO A 129 -16.59 1.90 1.39
C PRO A 129 -17.13 3.05 2.25
N GLU A 130 -18.43 3.06 2.52
CA GLU A 130 -19.08 4.10 3.35
C GLU A 130 -18.61 4.03 4.80
N VAL A 131 -18.54 2.81 5.36
CA VAL A 131 -18.05 2.58 6.73
C VAL A 131 -16.57 2.94 6.81
N ARG A 132 -15.77 2.58 5.80
CA ARG A 132 -14.35 2.94 5.72
C ARG A 132 -14.15 4.46 5.72
N LYS A 133 -14.94 5.20 4.94
CA LYS A 133 -14.91 6.67 4.92
C LYS A 133 -15.24 7.26 6.29
N MET A 134 -16.24 6.71 6.99
CA MET A 134 -16.60 7.14 8.33
C MET A 134 -15.45 6.88 9.32
N GLN A 135 -14.83 5.69 9.28
CA GLN A 135 -13.68 5.39 10.15
C GLN A 135 -12.49 6.31 9.91
N TYR A 136 -12.22 6.68 8.65
CA TYR A 136 -11.19 7.66 8.31
C TYR A 136 -11.54 9.05 8.84
N HIS A 137 -12.79 9.49 8.65
CA HIS A 137 -13.27 10.78 9.15
C HIS A 137 -13.12 10.88 10.66
N ASP A 138 -13.53 9.84 11.40
CA ASP A 138 -13.46 9.82 12.86
C ASP A 138 -12.01 9.85 13.37
N PHE A 139 -11.08 9.20 12.68
CA PHE A 139 -9.66 9.24 13.01
C PHE A 139 -9.02 10.59 12.65
N ILE A 140 -9.32 11.15 11.48
CA ILE A 140 -8.80 12.45 11.04
C ILE A 140 -9.24 13.56 11.99
N ASN A 141 -10.50 13.54 12.43
CA ASN A 141 -11.08 14.53 13.34
C ASN A 141 -10.84 14.21 14.83
N GLN A 142 -10.01 13.21 15.13
CA GLN A 142 -9.66 12.80 16.50
C GLN A 142 -10.86 12.39 17.37
N GLN A 143 -12.00 12.04 16.77
CA GLN A 143 -13.11 11.39 17.48
C GLN A 143 -12.71 10.02 17.95
N ASN A 144 -11.87 9.34 17.17
CA ASN A 144 -11.14 8.12 17.51
C ASN A 144 -9.64 8.46 17.48
N ILE A 145 -8.97 8.29 18.61
CA ILE A 145 -7.58 8.75 18.77
C ILE A 145 -6.54 7.76 18.24
N ILE A 146 -6.93 6.50 18.09
CA ILE A 146 -6.08 5.45 17.53
C ILE A 146 -6.77 4.78 16.33
N LEU A 147 -5.96 4.14 15.52
CA LEU A 147 -6.39 3.33 14.38
C LEU A 147 -5.94 1.87 14.60
N VAL A 148 -6.83 0.90 14.37
CA VAL A 148 -6.50 -0.53 14.34
C VAL A 148 -6.81 -1.04 12.94
N SER A 149 -5.79 -1.53 12.24
CA SER A 149 -5.94 -1.85 10.81
C SER A 149 -5.22 -3.14 10.42
N THR A 150 -5.64 -3.70 9.29
CA THR A 150 -4.80 -4.62 8.53
C THR A 150 -3.82 -3.84 7.64
N ASP A 151 -3.05 -4.53 6.81
CA ASP A 151 -2.22 -3.96 5.74
C ASP A 151 -3.03 -3.14 4.71
N ALA A 152 -4.36 -3.22 4.73
CA ALA A 152 -5.25 -2.35 3.96
C ALA A 152 -4.99 -0.83 4.15
N ILE A 153 -4.29 -0.44 5.23
CA ILE A 153 -3.80 0.93 5.45
C ILE A 153 -2.71 1.34 4.44
N GLY A 154 -2.01 0.36 3.88
CA GLY A 154 -0.85 0.58 2.99
C GLY A 154 -1.20 1.30 1.68
N MET A 155 -2.46 1.36 1.25
CA MET A 155 -2.86 1.90 -0.04
C MET A 155 -3.85 3.08 0.08
N GLY A 156 -3.57 4.14 -0.66
CA GLY A 156 -4.54 5.14 -1.12
C GLY A 156 -5.07 6.16 -0.11
N VAL A 157 -4.66 6.18 1.17
CA VAL A 157 -5.20 7.14 2.14
C VAL A 157 -4.12 7.87 2.92
N ASN A 158 -4.22 9.20 2.94
CA ASN A 158 -3.32 10.06 3.69
C ASN A 158 -3.90 10.35 5.09
N LEU A 159 -3.59 9.51 6.07
CA LEU A 159 -4.06 9.63 7.46
C LEU A 159 -3.03 10.33 8.36
N PRO A 160 -3.47 11.02 9.43
CA PRO A 160 -2.59 11.68 10.40
C PRO A 160 -1.96 10.66 11.37
N ILE A 161 -1.17 9.74 10.83
CA ILE A 161 -0.52 8.70 11.63
C ILE A 161 0.83 9.23 12.12
N ARG A 162 1.00 9.25 13.43
CA ARG A 162 2.26 9.58 14.08
C ARG A 162 3.18 8.37 14.18
N ARG A 163 2.61 7.23 14.62
CA ARG A 163 3.36 6.01 14.91
C ARG A 163 2.65 4.77 14.36
N ILE A 164 3.40 3.92 13.68
CA ILE A 164 2.98 2.58 13.27
C ILE A 164 3.47 1.57 14.29
N ILE A 165 2.56 0.74 14.80
CA ILE A 165 2.84 -0.35 15.73
C ILE A 165 2.52 -1.68 15.05
N PHE A 166 3.54 -2.45 14.71
CA PHE A 166 3.37 -3.81 14.22
C PHE A 166 3.04 -4.74 15.39
N MET A 167 1.80 -5.22 15.44
CA MET A 167 1.35 -6.19 16.43
C MET A 167 1.84 -7.60 16.11
N ASN A 168 2.05 -7.89 14.84
CA ASN A 168 2.62 -9.11 14.30
C ASN A 168 3.63 -8.75 13.20
N LEU A 169 4.67 -9.57 13.03
CA LEU A 169 5.67 -9.47 11.98
C LEU A 169 5.55 -10.60 10.94
N GLN A 170 4.57 -11.45 11.13
CA GLN A 170 4.19 -12.53 10.22
C GLN A 170 2.74 -12.35 9.80
N LYS A 171 2.45 -12.81 8.59
CA LYS A 171 1.10 -12.85 8.04
C LYS A 171 0.85 -14.17 7.31
N PHE A 172 -0.41 -14.58 7.25
CA PHE A 172 -0.86 -15.68 6.39
C PHE A 172 -1.07 -15.13 4.98
N ASP A 173 -0.46 -15.77 3.99
CA ASP A 173 -0.51 -15.35 2.58
C ASP A 173 -1.58 -16.07 1.75
N GLY A 174 -2.30 -16.97 2.36
CA GLY A 174 -3.30 -17.85 1.74
C GLY A 174 -2.91 -19.33 1.81
N GLU A 175 -1.61 -19.63 1.97
CA GLU A 175 -1.06 -20.98 2.03
C GLU A 175 -0.36 -21.24 3.38
N GLU A 176 0.54 -20.30 3.79
CA GLU A 176 1.32 -20.45 5.03
C GLU A 176 1.50 -19.12 5.80
N GLU A 177 1.92 -19.23 7.06
CA GLU A 177 2.39 -18.08 7.83
C GLU A 177 3.84 -17.75 7.44
N ARG A 178 4.07 -16.56 6.91
CA ARG A 178 5.39 -16.08 6.53
C ARG A 178 5.74 -14.73 7.15
N TRP A 179 7.01 -14.44 7.21
CA TRP A 179 7.50 -13.13 7.61
C TRP A 179 7.15 -12.05 6.58
N LEU A 180 6.96 -10.83 7.07
CA LEU A 180 6.75 -9.67 6.19
C LEU A 180 7.99 -9.44 5.31
N THR A 181 7.75 -9.10 4.06
CA THR A 181 8.81 -8.67 3.14
C THR A 181 9.27 -7.25 3.44
N SER A 182 10.42 -6.83 2.88
CA SER A 182 10.91 -5.45 2.96
C SER A 182 9.89 -4.46 2.41
N GLN A 183 9.32 -4.74 1.24
CA GLN A 183 8.29 -3.90 0.62
C GLN A 183 7.05 -3.72 1.51
N GLU A 184 6.54 -4.80 2.10
CA GLU A 184 5.38 -4.75 3.00
C GLU A 184 5.67 -3.90 4.24
N VAL A 185 6.83 -4.09 4.86
CA VAL A 185 7.24 -3.30 6.03
C VAL A 185 7.39 -1.83 5.65
N LYS A 186 8.07 -1.50 4.55
CA LYS A 186 8.28 -0.13 4.08
C LYS A 186 6.98 0.56 3.70
N GLN A 187 6.07 -0.13 2.99
CA GLN A 187 4.78 0.40 2.58
C GLN A 187 3.92 0.78 3.79
N ILE A 188 3.87 -0.10 4.80
CA ILE A 188 3.13 0.14 6.04
C ILE A 188 3.82 1.21 6.88
N ALA A 189 5.12 1.07 7.15
CA ALA A 189 5.92 2.02 7.93
C ALA A 189 5.92 3.41 7.29
N GLY A 190 5.90 3.47 5.97
CA GLY A 190 5.83 4.69 5.18
C GLY A 190 4.62 5.57 5.49
N ARG A 191 3.58 5.03 6.10
CA ARG A 191 2.38 5.78 6.51
C ARG A 191 2.57 6.58 7.80
N ALA A 192 3.62 6.33 8.58
CA ALA A 192 3.92 7.14 9.76
C ALA A 192 4.55 8.49 9.36
N GLY A 193 4.28 9.54 10.12
CA GLY A 193 4.93 10.84 9.94
C GLY A 193 4.39 11.65 8.76
N ARG A 194 3.10 11.98 8.79
CA ARG A 194 2.50 12.83 7.76
C ARG A 194 3.17 14.20 7.71
N LYS A 195 3.66 14.59 6.50
CA LYS A 195 4.21 15.94 6.25
C LYS A 195 3.23 17.03 6.65
N GLY A 196 3.74 18.05 7.34
CA GLY A 196 2.95 19.18 7.82
C GLY A 196 2.22 18.95 9.14
N LEU A 197 2.21 17.70 9.66
CA LEU A 197 1.64 17.37 10.98
C LEU A 197 2.69 16.85 11.97
N TYR A 198 3.67 16.11 11.47
CA TYR A 198 4.70 15.50 12.30
C TYR A 198 6.09 15.73 11.70
N GLU A 199 7.06 16.02 12.56
CA GLU A 199 8.46 16.17 12.17
C GLU A 199 9.16 14.81 12.00
N VAL A 200 8.68 13.79 12.73
CA VAL A 200 9.21 12.42 12.72
C VAL A 200 8.05 11.42 12.71
N GLY A 201 8.15 10.41 11.88
CA GLY A 201 7.30 9.23 11.95
C GLY A 201 7.96 8.12 12.79
N TYR A 202 7.19 7.47 13.66
CA TYR A 202 7.71 6.42 14.52
C TYR A 202 7.23 5.05 14.05
N VAL A 203 8.10 4.06 14.19
CA VAL A 203 7.79 2.65 13.89
C VAL A 203 8.27 1.79 15.04
N CYS A 204 7.43 0.90 15.53
CA CYS A 204 7.79 -0.06 16.58
C CYS A 204 7.01 -1.36 16.43
N SER A 205 7.32 -2.34 17.26
CA SER A 205 6.60 -3.59 17.38
C SER A 205 6.09 -3.82 18.81
N TYR A 206 5.00 -4.54 18.93
CA TYR A 206 4.46 -4.98 20.24
C TYR A 206 5.37 -5.98 20.96
N GLY A 207 6.13 -6.77 20.21
CA GLY A 207 7.10 -7.74 20.74
C GLY A 207 8.55 -7.37 20.41
N ARG A 208 9.44 -8.34 20.50
CA ARG A 208 10.85 -8.20 20.12
C ARG A 208 10.99 -8.17 18.60
N GLY A 209 10.81 -7.02 17.97
CA GLY A 209 10.83 -6.86 16.51
C GLY A 209 11.75 -5.76 15.99
N TYR A 210 12.49 -5.06 16.87
CA TYR A 210 13.35 -3.94 16.46
C TYR A 210 14.36 -4.32 15.37
N SER A 211 15.13 -5.39 15.58
CA SER A 211 16.17 -5.81 14.62
C SER A 211 15.56 -6.20 13.27
N PHE A 212 14.43 -6.89 13.28
CA PHE A 212 13.70 -7.25 12.07
C PHE A 212 13.20 -6.00 11.32
N LEU A 213 12.53 -5.08 12.02
CA LEU A 213 12.02 -3.86 11.41
C LEU A 213 13.14 -3.00 10.85
N LYS A 214 14.27 -2.90 11.59
CA LYS A 214 15.45 -2.17 11.14
C LYS A 214 16.01 -2.78 9.87
N GLU A 215 16.25 -4.08 9.86
CA GLU A 215 16.74 -4.81 8.69
C GLU A 215 15.83 -4.57 7.47
N LYS A 216 14.50 -4.77 7.62
CA LYS A 216 13.55 -4.66 6.52
C LYS A 216 13.38 -3.22 6.00
N ILE A 217 13.50 -2.21 6.85
CA ILE A 217 13.41 -0.80 6.44
C ILE A 217 14.70 -0.34 5.75
N GLU A 218 15.87 -0.80 6.21
CA GLU A 218 17.19 -0.44 5.65
C GLU A 218 17.58 -1.29 4.42
N MET A 219 16.96 -2.48 4.25
CA MET A 219 17.21 -3.36 3.12
C MET A 219 16.81 -2.69 1.80
N GLU A 220 17.62 -2.78 0.78
CA GLU A 220 17.22 -2.43 -0.58
C GLU A 220 16.20 -3.45 -1.10
N ASP A 221 15.20 -2.98 -1.83
CA ASP A 221 14.22 -3.87 -2.45
C ASP A 221 14.82 -4.47 -3.71
N ASP A 222 14.59 -5.77 -3.94
CA ASP A 222 15.05 -6.45 -5.13
C ASP A 222 14.48 -5.76 -6.39
N PRO A 223 15.30 -5.52 -7.42
CA PRO A 223 14.84 -4.96 -8.69
C PRO A 223 13.75 -5.84 -9.31
N ILE A 224 12.71 -5.21 -9.82
CA ILE A 224 11.70 -5.89 -10.62
C ILE A 224 12.29 -6.17 -11.99
N GLN A 225 12.39 -7.44 -12.35
CA GLN A 225 13.04 -7.89 -13.58
C GLN A 225 12.07 -7.98 -14.76
N GLU A 226 10.80 -8.25 -14.47
CA GLU A 226 9.79 -8.50 -15.48
C GLU A 226 8.46 -7.84 -15.11
N ALA A 227 7.78 -7.30 -16.13
CA ALA A 227 6.41 -6.86 -16.02
C ALA A 227 5.47 -8.03 -16.29
N VAL A 228 4.52 -8.26 -15.40
CA VAL A 228 3.53 -9.33 -15.58
C VAL A 228 2.55 -8.92 -16.66
N MET A 229 2.42 -9.77 -17.68
CA MET A 229 1.37 -9.66 -18.70
C MET A 229 0.34 -10.77 -18.51
N GLY A 230 -0.91 -10.44 -18.75
CA GLY A 230 -2.00 -11.40 -18.66
C GLY A 230 -3.07 -11.14 -19.71
N PRO A 231 -3.85 -12.14 -20.05
CA PRO A 231 -4.96 -11.97 -20.97
C PRO A 231 -5.94 -10.93 -20.39
N SER A 232 -6.38 -9.99 -21.22
CA SER A 232 -7.48 -9.10 -20.84
C SER A 232 -8.82 -9.84 -20.97
N GLU A 233 -9.83 -9.40 -20.21
CA GLU A 233 -11.20 -9.92 -20.39
C GLU A 233 -11.74 -9.76 -21.81
N ALA A 234 -11.19 -8.81 -22.57
CA ALA A 234 -11.50 -8.63 -24.00
C ALA A 234 -11.21 -9.88 -24.87
N ILE A 235 -10.33 -10.79 -24.41
CA ILE A 235 -10.16 -12.08 -25.08
C ILE A 235 -11.46 -12.91 -25.06
N LEU A 236 -12.27 -12.77 -24.02
CA LEU A 236 -13.56 -13.46 -23.93
C LEU A 236 -14.60 -12.91 -24.91
N GLU A 237 -14.45 -11.69 -25.37
CA GLU A 237 -15.32 -11.01 -26.33
C GLU A 237 -15.00 -11.33 -27.78
N ILE A 238 -13.87 -12.02 -28.07
CA ILE A 238 -13.52 -12.41 -29.44
C ILE A 238 -14.55 -13.42 -29.94
N GLU A 239 -15.35 -13.00 -30.92
CA GLU A 239 -16.34 -13.86 -31.57
C GLU A 239 -15.67 -14.95 -32.41
N GLY A 240 -16.25 -16.13 -32.44
CA GLY A 240 -15.82 -17.23 -33.31
C GLY A 240 -14.71 -18.14 -32.77
N LEU A 241 -14.13 -17.84 -31.60
CA LEU A 241 -13.19 -18.74 -30.93
C LEU A 241 -13.89 -19.53 -29.82
N PRO A 242 -13.68 -20.86 -29.75
CA PRO A 242 -14.15 -21.65 -28.62
C PRO A 242 -13.47 -21.20 -27.30
N LEU A 243 -14.19 -21.36 -26.19
CA LEU A 243 -13.72 -20.90 -24.87
C LEU A 243 -12.36 -21.50 -24.45
N LYS A 244 -11.99 -22.66 -25.03
CA LYS A 244 -10.70 -23.31 -24.78
C LYS A 244 -9.53 -22.66 -25.54
N GLU A 245 -9.81 -21.82 -26.52
CA GLU A 245 -8.82 -21.10 -27.34
C GLU A 245 -8.77 -19.62 -27.01
N LYS A 246 -9.68 -19.13 -26.16
CA LYS A 246 -9.69 -17.83 -25.50
C LYS A 246 -8.92 -17.91 -24.18
#